data_86de524228317c8d1bc3cc3fa84f77d9
#
_entry.id   86de524228317c8d1bc3cc3fa84f77d9
#
_cell.length_a   1.000
_cell.length_b   1.000
_cell.length_c   1.000
_cell.angle_alpha   90.00
_cell.angle_beta   90.00
_cell.angle_gamma   90.00
#
_symmetry.space_group_name_H-M   'P 1'
#
loop_
_entity.id
_entity.type
_entity.pdbx_description
1 polymer ?
#
loop_
_entity_poly.entity_id
_entity_poly.type
_entity_poly.pdbx_seq_one_letter_code
_entity_poly.pdbx_strand_id
1 'polypeptide(L)'
;MKKTISIILAAVLALGCIFGFAACSSGSKGITIAVPNDATNEARALLLLQEQGIIKLKDGAGITATVRDIEDNPKNITFKEVEAAQLPNVLKDVDYAVINSNYAISAGLNPVKDNLAIEGSSSAYSNILAAKKGNENSDKIKALSAALQSKKVADFIASKYNGAVISVVSNPGDGYDPSVNYDALK
;
A
#
# COMPACT_ATOMS: atom_id res chain seq x y z
N MET A 1 74.06 -17.67 -1.88
CA MET A 1 73.33 -16.40 -1.63
C MET A 1 72.27 -16.04 -2.72
N LYS A 2 72.54 -16.18 -4.03
CA LYS A 2 71.55 -15.83 -5.07
C LYS A 2 70.32 -16.75 -5.13
N LYS A 3 70.43 -18.06 -4.81
CA LYS A 3 69.31 -19.02 -4.83
C LYS A 3 68.36 -18.86 -3.62
N THR A 4 68.86 -18.46 -2.47
CA THR A 4 68.06 -18.26 -1.25
C THR A 4 67.24 -16.97 -1.33
N ILE A 5 67.75 -15.92 -1.97
CA ILE A 5 67.03 -14.65 -2.19
C ILE A 5 65.85 -14.87 -3.17
N SER A 6 66.02 -15.73 -4.19
CA SER A 6 64.98 -16.05 -5.17
C SER A 6 63.78 -16.79 -4.56
N ILE A 7 64.05 -17.71 -3.59
CA ILE A 7 63.00 -18.49 -2.90
C ILE A 7 62.22 -17.60 -1.93
N ILE A 8 62.89 -16.66 -1.26
CA ILE A 8 62.22 -15.72 -0.33
C ILE A 8 61.35 -14.77 -1.10
N LEU A 9 61.80 -14.28 -2.27
CA LEU A 9 61.00 -13.37 -3.10
C LEU A 9 59.75 -14.07 -3.69
N ALA A 10 59.84 -15.34 -4.06
CA ALA A 10 58.71 -16.15 -4.52
C ALA A 10 57.70 -16.43 -3.41
N ALA A 11 58.16 -16.65 -2.16
CA ALA A 11 57.31 -16.89 -1.00
C ALA A 11 56.51 -15.60 -0.60
N VAL A 12 57.11 -14.43 -0.71
CA VAL A 12 56.41 -13.15 -0.42
C VAL A 12 55.38 -12.81 -1.49
N LEU A 13 55.64 -13.14 -2.75
CA LEU A 13 54.64 -12.96 -3.83
C LEU A 13 53.47 -13.97 -3.71
N ALA A 14 53.70 -15.20 -3.22
CA ALA A 14 52.64 -16.18 -2.98
C ALA A 14 51.74 -15.81 -1.79
N LEU A 15 52.29 -15.17 -0.74
CA LEU A 15 51.50 -14.70 0.40
C LEU A 15 50.67 -13.42 0.08
N GLY A 16 51.09 -12.62 -0.88
CA GLY A 16 50.35 -11.42 -1.32
C GLY A 16 49.08 -11.73 -2.09
N CYS A 17 48.95 -12.91 -2.68
CA CYS A 17 47.75 -13.30 -3.46
C CYS A 17 46.62 -13.93 -2.63
N ILE A 18 46.85 -14.22 -1.34
CA ILE A 18 45.83 -14.88 -0.48
C ILE A 18 44.92 -13.84 0.21
N PHE A 19 45.32 -12.57 0.26
CA PHE A 19 44.51 -11.50 0.89
C PHE A 19 43.62 -10.70 -0.10
N GLY A 20 43.59 -11.06 -1.38
CA GLY A 20 42.86 -10.32 -2.43
C GLY A 20 41.46 -10.83 -2.76
N PHE A 21 40.96 -11.91 -2.11
CA PHE A 21 39.69 -12.53 -2.47
C PHE A 21 38.63 -12.58 -1.36
N ALA A 22 38.68 -11.66 -0.41
CA ALA A 22 37.65 -11.56 0.63
C ALA A 22 36.92 -10.22 0.61
N ALA A 23 36.62 -9.70 -0.58
CA ALA A 23 35.69 -8.61 -0.74
C ALA A 23 34.65 -8.97 -1.82
N CYS A 24 34.10 -10.17 -1.80
CA CYS A 24 32.73 -10.37 -2.20
C CYS A 24 31.88 -9.82 -1.06
N SER A 25 31.67 -8.53 -1.03
CA SER A 25 30.48 -7.96 -0.44
C SER A 25 29.30 -8.72 -1.07
N SER A 26 28.79 -9.69 -0.35
CA SER A 26 27.41 -10.13 -0.55
C SER A 26 26.57 -8.93 -0.17
N GLY A 27 26.45 -7.96 -1.09
CA GLY A 27 25.46 -6.92 -0.99
C GLY A 27 24.14 -7.64 -0.78
N SER A 28 23.58 -7.57 0.40
CA SER A 28 22.23 -8.03 0.64
C SER A 28 21.38 -7.32 -0.43
N LYS A 29 20.79 -8.08 -1.34
CA LYS A 29 19.87 -7.55 -2.33
C LYS A 29 18.83 -6.74 -1.54
N GLY A 30 18.83 -5.42 -1.72
CA GLY A 30 17.92 -4.55 -0.99
C GLY A 30 16.48 -4.97 -1.26
N ILE A 31 15.61 -4.77 -0.30
CA ILE A 31 14.18 -5.03 -0.46
C ILE A 31 13.60 -4.01 -1.43
N THR A 32 12.83 -4.47 -2.42
CA THR A 32 12.10 -3.61 -3.35
C THR A 32 10.60 -3.70 -3.07
N ILE A 33 9.95 -2.56 -2.83
CA ILE A 33 8.50 -2.47 -2.65
C ILE A 33 7.91 -1.62 -3.76
N ALA A 34 6.96 -2.18 -4.52
CA ALA A 34 6.18 -1.43 -5.49
C ALA A 34 5.00 -0.72 -4.81
N VAL A 35 4.80 0.55 -5.14
CA VAL A 35 3.72 1.40 -4.63
C VAL A 35 3.01 2.11 -5.79
N PRO A 36 1.74 2.53 -5.64
CA PRO A 36 1.07 3.35 -6.65
C PRO A 36 1.81 4.66 -6.92
N ASN A 37 1.77 5.16 -8.16
CA ASN A 37 2.39 6.42 -8.55
C ASN A 37 1.42 7.61 -8.60
N ASP A 38 0.15 7.41 -8.27
CA ASP A 38 -0.80 8.51 -8.11
C ASP A 38 -0.82 9.04 -6.69
N ALA A 39 -0.92 10.36 -6.52
CA ALA A 39 -0.73 11.05 -5.26
C ALA A 39 -1.58 10.50 -4.09
N THR A 40 -2.82 10.09 -4.37
CA THR A 40 -3.73 9.59 -3.33
C THR A 40 -3.34 8.19 -2.87
N ASN A 41 -3.10 7.27 -3.80
CA ASN A 41 -2.79 5.89 -3.45
C ASN A 41 -1.34 5.71 -3.03
N GLU A 42 -0.40 6.53 -3.52
CA GLU A 42 0.98 6.57 -3.03
C GLU A 42 1.01 6.94 -1.54
N ALA A 43 0.38 8.07 -1.16
CA ALA A 43 0.31 8.48 0.23
C ALA A 43 -0.34 7.40 1.12
N ARG A 44 -1.41 6.79 0.66
CA ARG A 44 -2.10 5.69 1.33
C ARG A 44 -1.18 4.48 1.55
N ALA A 45 -0.42 4.09 0.53
CA ALA A 45 0.54 2.99 0.62
C ALA A 45 1.65 3.27 1.63
N LEU A 46 2.20 4.49 1.63
CA LEU A 46 3.24 4.90 2.55
C LEU A 46 2.75 4.97 4.00
N LEU A 47 1.52 5.44 4.22
CA LEU A 47 0.89 5.44 5.54
C LEU A 47 0.68 4.03 6.08
N LEU A 48 0.27 3.07 5.24
CA LEU A 48 0.17 1.66 5.63
C LEU A 48 1.55 1.12 6.04
N LEU A 49 2.60 1.39 5.26
CA LEU A 49 3.97 0.95 5.59
C LEU A 49 4.48 1.58 6.89
N GLN A 50 4.12 2.84 7.16
CA GLN A 50 4.43 3.49 8.44
C GLN A 50 3.65 2.86 9.60
N GLU A 51 2.36 2.58 9.44
CA GLU A 51 1.55 1.89 10.45
C GLU A 51 2.13 0.52 10.82
N GLN A 52 2.73 -0.17 9.84
CA GLN A 52 3.43 -1.45 10.05
C GLN A 52 4.85 -1.28 10.62
N GLY A 53 5.30 -0.06 10.90
CA GLY A 53 6.64 0.21 11.42
C GLY A 53 7.78 -0.11 10.44
N ILE A 54 7.49 -0.14 9.14
CA ILE A 54 8.45 -0.48 8.08
C ILE A 54 9.27 0.75 7.70
N ILE A 55 8.64 1.92 7.66
CA ILE A 55 9.24 3.23 7.40
C ILE A 55 8.73 4.26 8.41
N LYS A 56 9.36 5.43 8.45
CA LYS A 56 8.85 6.63 9.11
C LYS A 56 8.74 7.76 8.10
N LEU A 57 7.60 8.42 8.06
CA LEU A 57 7.37 9.63 7.27
C LEU A 57 7.69 10.87 8.10
N LYS A 58 8.04 11.96 7.43
CA LYS A 58 8.21 13.28 8.03
C LYS A 58 6.93 13.74 8.71
N ASP A 59 7.06 14.45 9.80
CA ASP A 59 5.93 15.03 10.50
C ASP A 59 5.10 15.91 9.56
N GLY A 60 3.78 15.68 9.56
CA GLY A 60 2.84 16.44 8.75
C GLY A 60 2.69 15.99 7.29
N ALA A 61 3.44 14.98 6.81
CA ALA A 61 3.30 14.47 5.44
C ALA A 61 1.86 13.96 5.14
N GLY A 62 1.29 13.18 6.06
CA GLY A 62 -0.12 12.77 6.04
C GLY A 62 -0.61 12.24 4.70
N ILE A 63 -1.82 12.66 4.31
CA ILE A 63 -2.50 12.20 3.08
C ILE A 63 -1.90 12.74 1.76
N THR A 64 -0.83 13.48 1.83
CA THR A 64 -0.09 14.01 0.67
C THR A 64 1.33 13.47 0.59
N ALA A 65 1.66 12.46 1.43
CA ALA A 65 2.98 11.85 1.49
C ALA A 65 3.41 11.28 0.14
N THR A 66 4.69 11.45 -0.17
CA THR A 66 5.38 10.84 -1.31
C THR A 66 6.61 10.08 -0.82
N VAL A 67 7.24 9.28 -1.66
CA VAL A 67 8.50 8.59 -1.29
C VAL A 67 9.60 9.55 -0.84
N ARG A 68 9.54 10.83 -1.21
CA ARG A 68 10.47 11.89 -0.77
C ARG A 68 10.24 12.33 0.67
N ASP A 69 9.10 11.97 1.23
CA ASP A 69 8.74 12.31 2.61
C ASP A 69 9.10 11.20 3.61
N ILE A 70 9.77 10.15 3.14
CA ILE A 70 10.32 9.13 4.02
C ILE A 70 11.50 9.74 4.78
N GLU A 71 11.37 9.80 6.11
CA GLU A 71 12.40 10.28 7.03
C GLU A 71 13.34 9.17 7.46
N ASP A 72 12.79 7.98 7.74
CA ASP A 72 13.57 6.82 8.15
C ASP A 72 13.17 5.58 7.34
N ASN A 73 14.18 4.90 6.84
CA ASN A 73 14.07 3.68 6.03
C ASN A 73 15.12 2.65 6.51
N PRO A 74 14.94 2.09 7.70
CA PRO A 74 15.95 1.28 8.37
C PRO A 74 16.29 -0.02 7.64
N LYS A 75 15.40 -0.45 6.73
CA LYS A 75 15.60 -1.67 5.92
C LYS A 75 16.19 -1.39 4.54
N ASN A 76 16.56 -0.13 4.25
CA ASN A 76 17.09 0.30 2.95
C ASN A 76 16.20 -0.15 1.77
N ILE A 77 14.87 0.04 1.91
CA ILE A 77 13.89 -0.33 0.91
C ILE A 77 14.04 0.56 -0.32
N THR A 78 14.07 -0.05 -1.50
CA THR A 78 13.93 0.65 -2.77
C THR A 78 12.45 0.70 -3.15
N PHE A 79 11.92 1.89 -3.35
CA PHE A 79 10.54 2.08 -3.79
C PHE A 79 10.47 2.12 -5.31
N LYS A 80 9.52 1.36 -5.87
CA LYS A 80 9.19 1.35 -7.29
C LYS A 80 7.78 1.89 -7.47
N GLU A 81 7.67 3.13 -7.93
CA GLU A 81 6.39 3.78 -8.21
C GLU A 81 5.84 3.26 -9.54
N VAL A 82 4.62 2.72 -9.52
CA VAL A 82 3.98 2.04 -10.66
C VAL A 82 2.52 2.46 -10.73
N GLU A 83 1.95 2.54 -11.92
CA GLU A 83 0.51 2.72 -12.08
C GLU A 83 -0.27 1.68 -11.26
N ALA A 84 -1.26 2.11 -10.47
CA ALA A 84 -1.96 1.27 -9.51
C ALA A 84 -2.56 -0.01 -10.14
N ALA A 85 -3.10 0.09 -11.35
CA ALA A 85 -3.64 -1.05 -12.09
C ALA A 85 -2.59 -2.08 -12.52
N GLN A 86 -1.31 -1.69 -12.59
CA GLN A 86 -0.20 -2.57 -12.99
C GLN A 86 0.49 -3.25 -11.80
N LEU A 87 0.22 -2.84 -10.57
CA LEU A 87 0.86 -3.40 -9.38
C LEU A 87 0.75 -4.93 -9.26
N PRO A 88 -0.40 -5.57 -9.53
CA PRO A 88 -0.50 -7.02 -9.52
C PRO A 88 0.44 -7.70 -10.53
N ASN A 89 0.66 -7.07 -11.70
CA ASN A 89 1.49 -7.63 -12.76
C ASN A 89 2.98 -7.58 -12.44
N VAL A 90 3.42 -6.56 -11.69
CA VAL A 90 4.83 -6.37 -11.31
C VAL A 90 5.20 -7.10 -10.02
N LEU A 91 4.24 -7.71 -9.32
CA LEU A 91 4.49 -8.41 -8.05
C LEU A 91 5.54 -9.52 -8.18
N LYS A 92 5.66 -10.16 -9.33
CA LYS A 92 6.69 -11.17 -9.62
C LYS A 92 8.11 -10.59 -9.76
N ASP A 93 8.25 -9.29 -9.97
CA ASP A 93 9.51 -8.59 -10.27
C ASP A 93 10.02 -7.79 -9.07
N VAL A 94 9.30 -7.78 -7.94
CA VAL A 94 9.60 -7.06 -6.70
C VAL A 94 9.43 -7.99 -5.51
N ASP A 95 9.95 -7.59 -4.33
CA ASP A 95 9.80 -8.42 -3.13
C ASP A 95 8.41 -8.25 -2.51
N TYR A 96 7.84 -7.04 -2.57
CA TYR A 96 6.48 -6.73 -2.09
C TYR A 96 5.82 -5.68 -2.97
N ALA A 97 4.49 -5.59 -2.92
CA ALA A 97 3.72 -4.52 -3.52
C ALA A 97 2.55 -4.11 -2.62
N VAL A 98 2.26 -2.82 -2.57
CA VAL A 98 1.05 -2.30 -1.91
C VAL A 98 -0.02 -2.10 -2.97
N ILE A 99 -1.06 -2.94 -2.95
CA ILE A 99 -2.05 -3.06 -4.03
C ILE A 99 -3.44 -2.70 -3.51
N ASN A 100 -4.15 -1.81 -4.19
CA ASN A 100 -5.54 -1.51 -3.87
C ASN A 100 -6.43 -2.75 -4.08
N SER A 101 -7.37 -2.99 -3.16
CA SER A 101 -8.20 -4.20 -3.14
C SER A 101 -8.95 -4.47 -4.46
N ASN A 102 -9.43 -3.44 -5.14
CA ASN A 102 -10.10 -3.59 -6.44
C ASN A 102 -9.19 -4.19 -7.52
N TYR A 103 -7.93 -3.74 -7.59
CA TYR A 103 -6.95 -4.28 -8.54
C TYR A 103 -6.47 -5.67 -8.13
N ALA A 104 -6.29 -5.93 -6.84
CA ALA A 104 -5.97 -7.26 -6.34
C ALA A 104 -7.07 -8.28 -6.71
N ILE A 105 -8.35 -7.97 -6.44
CA ILE A 105 -9.49 -8.81 -6.78
C ILE A 105 -9.58 -9.04 -8.30
N SER A 106 -9.40 -7.99 -9.11
CA SER A 106 -9.42 -8.09 -10.57
C SER A 106 -8.31 -8.99 -11.13
N ALA A 107 -7.20 -9.08 -10.42
CA ALA A 107 -6.07 -9.95 -10.76
C ALA A 107 -6.18 -11.38 -10.16
N GLY A 108 -7.28 -11.70 -9.49
CA GLY A 108 -7.51 -13.01 -8.88
C GLY A 108 -6.85 -13.22 -7.52
N LEU A 109 -6.25 -12.16 -6.93
CA LEU A 109 -5.72 -12.20 -5.58
C LEU A 109 -6.86 -12.03 -4.55
N ASN A 110 -6.69 -12.62 -3.39
CA ASN A 110 -7.62 -12.46 -2.28
C ASN A 110 -7.01 -11.50 -1.23
N PRO A 111 -7.49 -10.23 -1.13
CA PRO A 111 -6.92 -9.26 -0.21
C PRO A 111 -6.96 -9.64 1.27
N VAL A 112 -7.78 -10.62 1.65
CA VAL A 112 -7.89 -11.09 3.05
C VAL A 112 -6.97 -12.27 3.33
N LYS A 113 -6.72 -13.13 2.33
CA LYS A 113 -5.96 -14.38 2.52
C LYS A 113 -4.50 -14.24 2.08
N ASP A 114 -4.27 -13.45 1.03
CA ASP A 114 -2.96 -13.35 0.37
C ASP A 114 -2.15 -12.15 0.84
N ASN A 115 -2.71 -11.34 1.79
CA ASN A 115 -2.01 -10.16 2.32
C ASN A 115 -1.02 -10.52 3.43
N LEU A 116 -0.01 -9.67 3.60
CA LEU A 116 0.87 -9.63 4.78
C LEU A 116 0.43 -8.54 5.77
N ALA A 117 -0.22 -7.50 5.26
CA ALA A 117 -0.83 -6.42 6.01
C ALA A 117 -2.01 -5.85 5.22
N ILE A 118 -3.03 -5.37 5.91
CA ILE A 118 -4.20 -4.73 5.31
C ILE A 118 -4.56 -3.48 6.12
N GLU A 119 -5.01 -2.45 5.43
CA GLU A 119 -5.48 -1.20 6.03
C GLU A 119 -6.72 -1.43 6.90
N GLY A 120 -6.76 -0.82 8.07
CA GLY A 120 -7.87 -0.95 9.00
C GLY A 120 -9.11 -0.13 8.61
N SER A 121 -10.22 -0.34 9.35
CA SER A 121 -11.49 0.38 9.15
C SER A 121 -11.44 1.86 9.52
N SER A 122 -10.42 2.31 10.24
CA SER A 122 -10.19 3.71 10.63
C SER A 122 -9.48 4.53 9.54
N SER A 123 -9.34 3.98 8.35
CA SER A 123 -8.69 4.63 7.21
C SER A 123 -9.31 5.99 6.88
N ALA A 124 -8.46 6.99 6.66
CA ALA A 124 -8.88 8.30 6.15
C ALA A 124 -9.40 8.27 4.70
N TYR A 125 -9.26 7.12 4.02
CA TYR A 125 -9.59 6.94 2.61
C TYR A 125 -10.93 6.21 2.38
N SER A 126 -11.84 6.27 3.36
CA SER A 126 -13.20 5.77 3.18
C SER A 126 -13.90 6.47 2.02
N ASN A 127 -14.68 5.71 1.24
CA ASN A 127 -15.49 6.29 0.19
C ASN A 127 -16.61 7.18 0.79
N ILE A 128 -16.85 8.30 0.15
CA ILE A 128 -17.85 9.30 0.57
C ILE A 128 -18.86 9.57 -0.54
N LEU A 129 -20.05 10.00 -0.15
CA LEU A 129 -21.02 10.63 -1.05
C LEU A 129 -20.76 12.14 -1.08
N ALA A 130 -20.32 12.66 -2.23
CA ALA A 130 -20.13 14.08 -2.43
C ALA A 130 -21.32 14.71 -3.16
N ALA A 131 -21.76 15.88 -2.71
CA ALA A 131 -22.82 16.65 -3.35
C ALA A 131 -22.31 18.04 -3.78
N LYS A 132 -22.92 18.59 -4.84
CA LYS A 132 -22.68 19.99 -5.21
C LYS A 132 -23.14 20.90 -4.07
N LYS A 133 -22.34 21.92 -3.75
CA LYS A 133 -22.63 22.91 -2.71
C LYS A 133 -24.05 23.49 -2.91
N GLY A 134 -24.84 23.45 -1.85
CA GLY A 134 -26.24 23.87 -1.81
C GLY A 134 -27.26 22.76 -2.08
N ASN A 135 -26.82 21.56 -2.47
CA ASN A 135 -27.69 20.39 -2.70
C ASN A 135 -27.62 19.35 -1.58
N GLU A 136 -26.79 19.56 -0.56
CA GLU A 136 -26.47 18.59 0.50
C GLU A 136 -27.73 18.09 1.21
N ASN A 137 -28.73 18.98 1.37
CA ASN A 137 -29.97 18.69 2.07
C ASN A 137 -31.15 18.42 1.13
N SER A 138 -30.92 18.27 -0.18
CA SER A 138 -31.99 17.92 -1.12
C SER A 138 -32.53 16.52 -0.88
N ASP A 139 -33.81 16.30 -1.15
CA ASP A 139 -34.46 14.99 -0.98
C ASP A 139 -33.73 13.87 -1.75
N LYS A 140 -33.20 14.17 -2.95
CA LYS A 140 -32.42 13.23 -3.75
C LYS A 140 -31.14 12.78 -3.02
N ILE A 141 -30.40 13.70 -2.43
CA ILE A 141 -29.15 13.38 -1.71
C ILE A 141 -29.44 12.65 -0.41
N LYS A 142 -30.48 13.07 0.34
CA LYS A 142 -30.90 12.37 1.56
C LYS A 142 -31.35 10.93 1.26
N ALA A 143 -32.19 10.73 0.26
CA ALA A 143 -32.64 9.40 -0.16
C ALA A 143 -31.45 8.50 -0.58
N LEU A 144 -30.52 9.03 -1.38
CA LEU A 144 -29.33 8.30 -1.81
C LEU A 144 -28.43 7.96 -0.63
N SER A 145 -28.23 8.92 0.29
CA SER A 145 -27.43 8.68 1.50
C SER A 145 -28.04 7.58 2.37
N ALA A 146 -29.35 7.63 2.62
CA ALA A 146 -30.05 6.58 3.38
C ALA A 146 -29.90 5.21 2.71
N ALA A 147 -30.09 5.15 1.40
CA ALA A 147 -29.96 3.90 0.64
C ALA A 147 -28.54 3.32 0.73
N LEU A 148 -27.50 4.16 0.54
CA LEU A 148 -26.10 3.73 0.60
C LEU A 148 -25.65 3.28 2.01
N GLN A 149 -26.24 3.86 3.06
CA GLN A 149 -25.95 3.53 4.45
C GLN A 149 -26.90 2.45 5.01
N SER A 150 -27.64 1.78 4.15
CA SER A 150 -28.59 0.75 4.57
C SER A 150 -27.91 -0.57 4.95
N LYS A 151 -28.59 -1.32 5.82
CA LYS A 151 -28.22 -2.72 6.14
C LYS A 151 -28.15 -3.59 4.88
N LYS A 152 -29.01 -3.36 3.90
CA LYS A 152 -28.98 -4.08 2.62
C LYS A 152 -27.66 -3.90 1.88
N VAL A 153 -27.09 -2.68 1.87
CA VAL A 153 -25.79 -2.40 1.25
C VAL A 153 -24.66 -2.99 2.10
N ALA A 154 -24.71 -2.88 3.43
CA ALA A 154 -23.71 -3.48 4.31
C ALA A 154 -23.66 -5.02 4.15
N ASP A 155 -24.81 -5.69 4.13
CA ASP A 155 -24.89 -7.13 3.93
C ASP A 155 -24.41 -7.55 2.52
N PHE A 156 -24.70 -6.75 1.49
CA PHE A 156 -24.18 -6.96 0.13
C PHE A 156 -22.65 -6.87 0.10
N ILE A 157 -22.08 -5.84 0.72
CA ILE A 157 -20.62 -5.69 0.80
C ILE A 157 -20.00 -6.91 1.50
N ALA A 158 -20.53 -7.29 2.66
CA ALA A 158 -20.03 -8.43 3.43
C ALA A 158 -20.10 -9.74 2.62
N SER A 159 -21.22 -9.99 1.96
CA SER A 159 -21.41 -11.24 1.19
C SER A 159 -20.60 -11.29 -0.10
N LYS A 160 -20.49 -10.14 -0.80
CA LYS A 160 -19.81 -10.10 -2.10
C LYS A 160 -18.29 -10.11 -1.96
N TYR A 161 -17.77 -9.36 -0.99
CA TYR A 161 -16.32 -9.11 -0.88
C TYR A 161 -15.66 -9.92 0.23
N ASN A 162 -16.44 -10.61 1.08
CA ASN A 162 -15.94 -11.53 2.10
C ASN A 162 -14.78 -10.96 2.93
N GLY A 163 -14.91 -9.68 3.34
CA GLY A 163 -13.91 -8.96 4.13
C GLY A 163 -12.85 -8.19 3.33
N ALA A 164 -12.74 -8.40 2.01
CA ALA A 164 -11.81 -7.65 1.15
C ALA A 164 -12.20 -6.17 0.97
N VAL A 165 -13.48 -5.88 1.15
CA VAL A 165 -14.05 -4.53 1.27
C VAL A 165 -14.97 -4.55 2.49
N ILE A 166 -14.86 -3.53 3.33
CA ILE A 166 -15.65 -3.41 4.56
C ILE A 166 -16.53 -2.17 4.52
N SER A 167 -17.73 -2.28 5.08
CA SER A 167 -18.58 -1.12 5.33
C SER A 167 -18.05 -0.34 6.52
N VAL A 168 -17.91 0.98 6.39
CA VAL A 168 -17.54 1.88 7.50
C VAL A 168 -18.76 2.45 8.23
N VAL A 169 -19.97 2.07 7.83
CA VAL A 169 -21.22 2.48 8.47
C VAL A 169 -21.43 1.62 9.70
N SER A 170 -21.27 2.22 10.89
CA SER A 170 -21.34 1.52 12.18
C SER A 170 -22.76 1.08 12.55
N ASN A 171 -23.78 1.86 12.15
CA ASN A 171 -25.20 1.59 12.43
C ASN A 171 -26.01 1.68 11.12
N PRO A 172 -25.99 0.65 10.29
CA PRO A 172 -26.73 0.67 9.02
C PRO A 172 -28.24 0.72 9.26
N GLY A 173 -28.91 1.70 8.59
CA GLY A 173 -30.36 1.88 8.65
C GLY A 173 -31.12 0.94 7.72
N ASP A 174 -32.43 1.14 7.60
CA ASP A 174 -33.31 0.40 6.70
C ASP A 174 -33.26 0.90 5.25
N GLY A 175 -32.57 2.03 5.00
CA GLY A 175 -32.47 2.66 3.68
C GLY A 175 -33.54 3.70 3.41
N TYR A 176 -34.30 4.07 4.43
CA TYR A 176 -35.38 5.06 4.35
C TYR A 176 -35.08 6.27 5.24
N ASP A 177 -35.29 7.48 4.70
CA ASP A 177 -35.23 8.73 5.48
C ASP A 177 -36.64 9.32 5.55
N PRO A 178 -37.27 9.39 6.73
CA PRO A 178 -38.64 9.88 6.87
C PRO A 178 -38.81 11.38 6.54
N SER A 179 -37.72 12.12 6.43
CA SER A 179 -37.76 13.55 6.04
C SER A 179 -37.84 13.77 4.53
N VAL A 180 -37.73 12.69 3.72
CA VAL A 180 -37.68 12.74 2.26
C VAL A 180 -39.06 12.58 1.68
N ASN A 181 -39.44 13.48 0.74
CA ASN A 181 -40.63 13.31 -0.10
C ASN A 181 -40.32 12.38 -1.29
N TYR A 182 -40.46 11.05 -1.07
CA TYR A 182 -40.17 10.03 -2.09
C TYR A 182 -41.13 10.13 -3.30
N ASP A 183 -42.34 10.68 -3.15
CA ASP A 183 -43.28 10.81 -4.26
C ASP A 183 -42.84 11.90 -5.25
N ALA A 184 -42.11 12.91 -4.77
CA ALA A 184 -41.52 13.95 -5.62
C ALA A 184 -40.24 13.45 -6.34
N LEU A 185 -39.74 12.27 -6.05
CA LEU A 185 -38.53 11.69 -6.68
C LEU A 185 -38.86 10.71 -7.83
N LYS A 186 -40.14 10.37 -8.01
CA LYS A 186 -40.62 9.54 -9.12
C LYS A 186 -40.66 10.33 -10.40
#